data_51d7c3d8509dbbf9e2ef06da384f550b
#
_entry.id   51d7c3d8509dbbf9e2ef06da384f550b
#
_cell.length_a   1.000
_cell.length_b   1.000
_cell.length_c   1.000
_cell.angle_alpha   90.00
_cell.angle_beta   90.00
_cell.angle_gamma   90.00
#
_symmetry.space_group_name_H-M   'P 1'
#
loop_
_entity.id
_entity.type
_entity.pdbx_description
1 polymer ?
#
loop_
_entity_poly.entity_id
_entity_poly.type
_entity_poly.pdbx_seq_one_letter_code
_entity_poly.pdbx_strand_id
1 'polypeptide(L)'
;GRAEAEISQNPAKWLEGFYFTASGDAPELADGEGSMGFVSPGGELKDRFKFPESPRSWLTPDDLHFYVEQFEKSGFTGPLNRYRCVDLDWNDLRMHHEAPLIQPSLFIGGEKDGPTIWGAGSISRFSSTLPNLVNSVILPNVGHWIQQEDPDSTNALLLDFFQTFNFGE
;
A
#
# COMPACT_ATOMS: atom_id res chain seq x y z
N GLY A 1 20.51 -8.70 0.76
CA GLY A 1 20.17 -9.87 1.58
C GLY A 1 19.82 -9.59 3.03
N ARG A 2 20.02 -8.33 3.55
CA ARG A 2 19.71 -8.02 4.96
C ARG A 2 18.21 -8.08 5.24
N ALA A 3 17.40 -7.47 4.39
CA ALA A 3 15.94 -7.48 4.56
C ALA A 3 15.36 -8.90 4.41
N GLU A 4 15.84 -9.66 3.43
CA GLU A 4 15.46 -11.07 3.28
C GLU A 4 15.81 -11.88 4.53
N ALA A 5 16.99 -11.67 5.10
CA ALA A 5 17.43 -12.36 6.32
C ALA A 5 16.57 -11.98 7.53
N GLU A 6 16.17 -10.72 7.67
CA GLU A 6 15.25 -10.26 8.70
C GLU A 6 13.90 -10.97 8.59
N ILE A 7 13.27 -10.94 7.42
CA ILE A 7 11.94 -11.51 7.18
C ILE A 7 11.96 -13.03 7.38
N SER A 8 13.00 -13.70 6.88
CA SER A 8 13.12 -15.16 6.94
C SER A 8 13.28 -15.72 8.35
N GLN A 9 13.56 -14.90 9.37
CA GLN A 9 13.60 -15.35 10.77
C GLN A 9 12.23 -15.81 11.26
N ASN A 10 11.17 -15.11 10.89
CA ASN A 10 9.80 -15.45 11.22
C ASN A 10 8.84 -14.75 10.24
N PRO A 11 8.61 -15.34 9.04
CA PRO A 11 7.77 -14.73 8.01
C PRO A 11 6.35 -14.41 8.48
N ALA A 12 5.74 -15.32 9.27
CA ALA A 12 4.39 -15.14 9.77
C ALA A 12 4.28 -13.89 10.66
N LYS A 13 5.20 -13.78 11.63
CA LYS A 13 5.21 -12.65 12.55
C LYS A 13 5.56 -11.32 11.84
N TRP A 14 6.46 -11.40 10.86
CA TRP A 14 6.84 -10.25 10.06
C TRP A 14 5.67 -9.74 9.22
N LEU A 15 4.96 -10.64 8.51
CA LEU A 15 3.81 -10.29 7.70
C LEU A 15 2.65 -9.76 8.55
N GLU A 16 2.33 -10.40 9.68
CA GLU A 16 1.30 -9.93 10.61
C GLU A 16 1.59 -8.48 11.05
N GLY A 17 2.81 -8.21 11.50
CA GLY A 17 3.21 -6.88 11.94
C GLY A 17 3.18 -5.85 10.82
N PHE A 18 3.66 -6.22 9.64
CA PHE A 18 3.66 -5.35 8.45
C PHE A 18 2.23 -4.98 8.02
N TYR A 19 1.37 -5.99 7.83
CA TYR A 19 -0.01 -5.78 7.43
C TYR A 19 -0.76 -4.92 8.46
N PHE A 20 -0.66 -5.26 9.74
CA PHE A 20 -1.37 -4.51 10.78
C PHE A 20 -0.86 -3.08 10.90
N THR A 21 0.46 -2.86 10.91
CA THR A 21 1.03 -1.52 11.08
C THR A 21 0.64 -0.55 9.95
N ALA A 22 0.46 -1.07 8.73
CA ALA A 22 0.03 -0.28 7.58
C ALA A 22 -1.49 -0.09 7.47
N SER A 23 -2.28 -0.76 8.32
CA SER A 23 -3.75 -0.69 8.28
C SER A 23 -4.31 0.52 9.01
N GLY A 24 -5.58 0.82 8.74
CA GLY A 24 -6.34 1.84 9.45
C GLY A 24 -6.66 1.49 10.91
N ASP A 25 -6.50 0.22 11.29
CA ASP A 25 -6.70 -0.28 12.66
C ASP A 25 -5.48 -0.07 13.56
N ALA A 26 -4.32 0.20 12.98
CA ALA A 26 -3.11 0.42 13.77
C ALA A 26 -3.21 1.73 14.57
N PRO A 27 -2.69 1.75 15.81
CA PRO A 27 -2.57 3.01 16.53
C PRO A 27 -1.66 3.97 15.77
N GLU A 28 -1.96 5.26 15.83
CA GLU A 28 -1.08 6.29 15.28
C GLU A 28 0.32 6.16 15.90
N LEU A 29 1.33 6.43 15.08
CA LEU A 29 2.71 6.49 15.59
C LEU A 29 2.84 7.70 16.51
N ALA A 30 3.56 7.53 17.62
CA ALA A 30 3.82 8.62 18.54
C ALA A 30 4.61 9.74 17.85
N ASP A 31 4.41 10.98 18.31
CA ASP A 31 5.15 12.14 17.83
C ASP A 31 6.67 11.87 17.84
N GLY A 32 7.33 12.14 16.73
CA GLY A 32 8.78 11.93 16.58
C GLY A 32 9.21 10.51 16.20
N GLU A 33 8.29 9.53 16.16
CA GLU A 33 8.62 8.17 15.68
C GLU A 33 8.85 8.09 14.17
N GLY A 34 8.38 9.08 13.41
CA GLY A 34 8.42 9.08 11.95
C GLY A 34 7.42 8.07 11.35
N SER A 35 7.53 7.82 10.05
CA SER A 35 6.67 6.85 9.37
C SER A 35 7.12 5.40 9.59
N MET A 36 6.26 4.44 9.29
CA MET A 36 6.58 3.00 9.34
C MET A 36 7.84 2.65 8.53
N GLY A 37 8.02 3.30 7.37
CA GLY A 37 9.18 3.06 6.49
C GLY A 37 10.50 3.66 6.98
N PHE A 38 10.50 4.40 8.09
CA PHE A 38 11.69 5.06 8.62
C PHE A 38 12.35 4.19 9.70
N VAL A 39 13.48 3.60 9.36
CA VAL A 39 14.26 2.74 10.27
C VAL A 39 15.52 3.45 10.72
N SER A 40 15.76 3.49 12.02
CA SER A 40 16.98 4.08 12.59
C SER A 40 18.25 3.35 12.10
N PRO A 41 19.40 4.03 12.00
CA PRO A 41 20.65 3.37 11.66
C PRO A 41 20.91 2.14 12.54
N GLY A 42 21.12 0.99 11.91
CA GLY A 42 21.33 -0.28 12.61
C GLY A 42 20.06 -1.05 13.00
N GLY A 43 18.89 -0.42 12.97
CA GLY A 43 17.59 -1.05 13.25
C GLY A 43 17.09 -1.97 12.17
N GLU A 44 15.99 -2.66 12.43
CA GLU A 44 15.26 -3.52 11.51
C GLU A 44 13.84 -2.97 11.31
N LEU A 45 13.20 -3.29 10.17
CA LEU A 45 11.86 -2.77 9.89
C LEU A 45 10.84 -3.28 10.90
N LYS A 46 10.98 -4.52 11.35
CA LYS A 46 10.13 -5.13 12.39
C LYS A 46 10.12 -4.36 13.71
N ASP A 47 11.16 -3.55 14.01
CA ASP A 47 11.22 -2.74 15.21
C ASP A 47 10.12 -1.65 15.25
N ARG A 48 9.55 -1.37 14.08
CA ARG A 48 8.48 -0.38 13.89
C ARG A 48 7.08 -1.01 13.95
N PHE A 49 6.98 -2.33 13.97
CA PHE A 49 5.70 -3.02 13.86
C PHE A 49 4.86 -2.90 15.12
N LYS A 50 3.58 -2.66 14.90
CA LYS A 50 2.51 -2.85 15.87
C LYS A 50 1.84 -4.19 15.58
N PHE A 51 1.20 -4.77 16.57
CA PHE A 51 0.52 -6.05 16.44
C PHE A 51 -0.89 -5.95 17.01
N PRO A 52 -1.87 -6.62 16.40
CA PRO A 52 -3.23 -6.62 16.89
C PRO A 52 -3.34 -7.43 18.18
N GLU A 53 -4.22 -7.01 19.10
CA GLU A 53 -4.55 -7.78 20.31
C GLU A 53 -5.38 -9.04 19.98
N SER A 54 -6.09 -9.02 18.86
CA SER A 54 -6.90 -10.12 18.34
C SER A 54 -6.89 -10.10 16.81
N PRO A 55 -7.13 -11.26 16.15
CA PRO A 55 -7.24 -11.33 14.68
C PRO A 55 -8.23 -10.31 14.13
N ARG A 56 -7.93 -9.74 12.98
CA ARG A 56 -8.80 -8.79 12.27
C ARG A 56 -9.67 -9.53 11.26
N SER A 57 -10.89 -9.03 11.02
CA SER A 57 -11.82 -9.64 10.06
C SER A 57 -11.29 -9.57 8.62
N TRP A 58 -10.51 -8.54 8.31
CA TRP A 58 -9.89 -8.32 7.00
C TRP A 58 -8.53 -9.03 6.81
N LEU A 59 -7.96 -9.61 7.89
CA LEU A 59 -6.74 -10.42 7.88
C LEU A 59 -6.93 -11.59 8.87
N THR A 60 -7.62 -12.61 8.42
CA THR A 60 -7.86 -13.81 9.23
C THR A 60 -6.58 -14.65 9.38
N PRO A 61 -6.51 -15.55 10.37
CA PRO A 61 -5.40 -16.50 10.49
C PRO A 61 -5.19 -17.33 9.22
N ASP A 62 -6.25 -17.69 8.51
CA ASP A 62 -6.18 -18.46 7.27
C ASP A 62 -5.59 -17.61 6.13
N ASP A 63 -5.95 -16.34 6.01
CA ASP A 63 -5.36 -15.41 5.05
C ASP A 63 -3.86 -15.25 5.29
N LEU A 64 -3.48 -15.02 6.56
CA LEU A 64 -2.08 -14.89 6.94
C LEU A 64 -1.29 -16.16 6.64
N HIS A 65 -1.86 -17.32 6.95
CA HIS A 65 -1.26 -18.62 6.63
C HIS A 65 -1.03 -18.78 5.12
N PHE A 66 -2.04 -18.43 4.31
CA PHE A 66 -1.93 -18.47 2.86
C PHE A 66 -0.79 -17.57 2.36
N TYR A 67 -0.68 -16.32 2.85
CA TYR A 67 0.41 -15.42 2.46
C TYR A 67 1.78 -15.99 2.84
N VAL A 68 1.91 -16.51 4.05
CA VAL A 68 3.16 -17.13 4.51
C VAL A 68 3.58 -18.27 3.59
N GLU A 69 2.68 -19.19 3.27
CA GLU A 69 2.97 -20.29 2.35
C GLU A 69 3.43 -19.83 0.96
N GLN A 70 2.80 -18.77 0.41
CA GLN A 70 3.19 -18.24 -0.89
C GLN A 70 4.59 -17.61 -0.85
N PHE A 71 4.88 -16.82 0.19
CA PHE A 71 6.20 -16.19 0.34
C PHE A 71 7.30 -17.20 0.72
N GLU A 72 7.00 -18.25 1.44
CA GLU A 72 7.97 -19.35 1.67
C GLU A 72 8.37 -20.04 0.37
N LYS A 73 7.45 -20.16 -0.59
CA LYS A 73 7.72 -20.74 -1.92
C LYS A 73 8.49 -19.79 -2.84
N SER A 74 8.12 -18.51 -2.87
CA SER A 74 8.67 -17.51 -3.81
C SER A 74 9.88 -16.76 -3.26
N GLY A 75 10.03 -16.69 -1.94
CA GLY A 75 10.96 -15.80 -1.26
C GLY A 75 10.54 -14.33 -1.31
N PHE A 76 11.31 -13.50 -0.63
CA PHE A 76 11.03 -12.06 -0.52
C PHE A 76 11.87 -11.18 -1.44
N THR A 77 12.82 -11.76 -2.17
CA THR A 77 13.71 -10.99 -3.06
C THR A 77 12.94 -10.24 -4.14
N GLY A 78 11.94 -10.88 -4.78
CA GLY A 78 11.10 -10.27 -5.80
C GLY A 78 10.38 -9.01 -5.28
N PRO A 79 9.55 -9.12 -4.23
CA PRO A 79 8.89 -7.96 -3.61
C PRO A 79 9.84 -6.86 -3.16
N LEU A 80 10.98 -7.22 -2.57
CA LEU A 80 11.98 -6.24 -2.12
C LEU A 80 12.69 -5.53 -3.29
N ASN A 81 12.84 -6.18 -4.44
CA ASN A 81 13.41 -5.56 -5.62
C ASN A 81 12.53 -4.40 -6.14
N ARG A 82 11.22 -4.43 -5.91
CA ARG A 82 10.35 -3.29 -6.21
C ARG A 82 10.87 -1.99 -5.61
N TYR A 83 11.36 -2.04 -4.38
CA TYR A 83 11.94 -0.87 -3.70
C TYR A 83 13.37 -0.57 -4.12
N ARG A 84 14.15 -1.58 -4.51
CA ARG A 84 15.54 -1.41 -4.97
C ARG A 84 15.64 -0.81 -6.36
N CYS A 85 14.58 -0.93 -7.17
CA CYS A 85 14.53 -0.43 -8.53
C CYS A 85 14.01 1.01 -8.65
N VAL A 86 13.66 1.69 -7.55
CA VAL A 86 13.06 3.04 -7.59
C VAL A 86 13.89 4.04 -8.39
N ASP A 87 15.22 4.04 -8.21
CA ASP A 87 16.10 4.94 -8.96
C ASP A 87 16.20 4.58 -10.44
N LEU A 88 16.09 3.30 -10.78
CA LEU A 88 16.04 2.83 -12.18
C LEU A 88 14.72 3.25 -12.81
N ASP A 89 13.59 2.98 -12.12
CA ASP A 89 12.26 3.38 -12.55
C ASP A 89 12.18 4.90 -12.79
N TRP A 90 12.78 5.70 -11.89
CA TRP A 90 12.87 7.15 -12.05
C TRP A 90 13.62 7.56 -13.33
N ASN A 91 14.75 6.92 -13.61
CA ASN A 91 15.52 7.20 -14.81
C ASN A 91 14.77 6.79 -16.09
N ASP A 92 14.14 5.63 -16.10
CA ASP A 92 13.40 5.10 -17.24
C ASP A 92 12.14 5.93 -17.54
N LEU A 93 11.45 6.40 -16.49
CA LEU A 93 10.25 7.22 -16.63
C LEU A 93 10.54 8.72 -16.83
N ARG A 94 11.80 9.14 -16.80
CA ARG A 94 12.20 10.54 -16.87
C ARG A 94 11.66 11.28 -18.10
N MET A 95 11.53 10.61 -19.22
CA MET A 95 10.98 11.17 -20.45
C MET A 95 9.48 11.53 -20.35
N HIS A 96 8.79 10.99 -19.34
CA HIS A 96 7.35 11.23 -19.09
C HIS A 96 7.10 12.16 -17.91
N HIS A 97 8.12 12.80 -17.35
CA HIS A 97 8.06 13.55 -16.09
C HIS A 97 6.93 14.60 -16.02
N GLU A 98 6.60 15.23 -17.13
CA GLU A 98 5.54 16.25 -17.17
C GLU A 98 4.34 15.86 -18.05
N ALA A 99 4.36 14.63 -18.58
CA ALA A 99 3.28 14.17 -19.41
C ALA A 99 2.03 13.85 -18.59
N PRO A 100 0.86 14.43 -18.89
CA PRO A 100 -0.37 14.05 -18.21
C PRO A 100 -0.79 12.64 -18.58
N LEU A 101 -1.41 11.93 -17.64
CA LEU A 101 -2.02 10.64 -17.86
C LEU A 101 -3.44 10.87 -18.40
N ILE A 102 -3.59 10.75 -19.72
CA ILE A 102 -4.83 11.11 -20.44
C ILE A 102 -5.91 10.01 -20.45
N GLN A 103 -5.59 8.83 -19.95
CA GLN A 103 -6.56 7.75 -19.83
C GLN A 103 -7.62 8.10 -18.77
N PRO A 104 -8.87 7.62 -18.93
CA PRO A 104 -9.84 7.65 -17.84
C PRO A 104 -9.24 7.02 -16.58
N SER A 105 -9.33 7.72 -15.46
CA SER A 105 -8.65 7.31 -14.23
C SER A 105 -9.58 7.39 -13.04
N LEU A 106 -9.40 6.49 -12.08
CA LEU A 106 -10.00 6.51 -10.75
C LEU A 106 -8.88 6.46 -9.72
N PHE A 107 -8.94 7.32 -8.71
CA PHE A 107 -8.08 7.23 -7.54
C PHE A 107 -8.90 6.83 -6.31
N ILE A 108 -8.43 5.84 -5.58
CA ILE A 108 -8.97 5.43 -4.29
C ILE A 108 -7.80 5.33 -3.32
N GLY A 109 -7.83 6.06 -2.22
CA GLY A 109 -6.83 6.01 -1.15
C GLY A 109 -7.48 5.80 0.21
N GLY A 110 -6.72 5.31 1.18
CA GLY A 110 -7.15 5.26 2.58
C GLY A 110 -6.78 6.56 3.31
N GLU A 111 -7.66 7.04 4.19
CA GLU A 111 -7.41 8.24 5.00
C GLU A 111 -6.17 8.10 5.89
N LYS A 112 -5.94 6.88 6.41
CA LYS A 112 -4.82 6.55 7.30
C LYS A 112 -3.63 5.92 6.57
N ASP A 113 -3.69 5.81 5.23
CA ASP A 113 -2.60 5.27 4.43
C ASP A 113 -1.44 6.26 4.34
N GLY A 114 -0.25 5.84 4.73
CA GLY A 114 0.95 6.66 4.67
C GLY A 114 1.21 7.26 3.28
N PRO A 115 1.26 6.47 2.19
CA PRO A 115 1.36 6.98 0.82
C PRO A 115 0.30 8.02 0.45
N THR A 116 -0.94 7.85 0.87
CA THR A 116 -2.00 8.86 0.63
C THR A 116 -1.70 10.16 1.36
N ILE A 117 -1.28 10.08 2.62
CA ILE A 117 -0.93 11.25 3.44
C ILE A 117 0.28 11.97 2.86
N TRP A 118 1.37 11.25 2.56
CA TRP A 118 2.59 11.86 1.99
C TRP A 118 2.36 12.37 0.58
N GLY A 119 1.48 11.72 -0.18
CA GLY A 119 1.11 12.06 -1.54
C GLY A 119 0.08 13.20 -1.66
N ALA A 120 -0.43 13.77 -0.56
CA ALA A 120 -1.50 14.77 -0.59
C ALA A 120 -1.23 15.94 -1.54
N GLY A 121 0.02 16.42 -1.59
CA GLY A 121 0.43 17.46 -2.53
C GLY A 121 0.36 17.03 -4.01
N SER A 122 0.55 15.75 -4.32
CA SER A 122 0.39 15.20 -5.67
C SER A 122 -1.08 14.96 -6.00
N ILE A 123 -1.85 14.45 -5.05
CA ILE A 123 -3.30 14.24 -5.16
C ILE A 123 -4.00 15.58 -5.46
N SER A 124 -3.61 16.65 -4.79
CA SER A 124 -4.17 18.00 -5.04
C SER A 124 -3.92 18.52 -6.46
N ARG A 125 -2.96 17.99 -7.20
CA ARG A 125 -2.63 18.34 -8.58
C ARG A 125 -3.26 17.41 -9.62
N PHE A 126 -4.09 16.46 -9.25
CA PHE A 126 -4.70 15.52 -10.19
C PHE A 126 -5.48 16.21 -11.32
N SER A 127 -6.09 17.37 -11.09
CA SER A 127 -6.75 18.13 -12.15
C SER A 127 -5.83 18.52 -13.32
N SER A 128 -4.52 18.61 -13.10
CA SER A 128 -3.53 18.91 -14.15
C SER A 128 -2.80 17.66 -14.65
N THR A 129 -2.59 16.66 -13.78
CA THR A 129 -1.83 15.47 -14.13
C THR A 129 -2.70 14.32 -14.64
N LEU A 130 -3.98 14.33 -14.31
CA LEU A 130 -5.00 13.36 -14.72
C LEU A 130 -6.23 14.10 -15.28
N PRO A 131 -6.15 14.69 -16.50
CA PRO A 131 -7.23 15.52 -17.05
C PRO A 131 -8.56 14.77 -17.24
N ASN A 132 -8.53 13.45 -17.32
CA ASN A 132 -9.69 12.58 -17.43
C ASN A 132 -9.95 11.76 -16.16
N LEU A 133 -9.59 12.31 -15.01
CA LEU A 133 -9.92 11.71 -13.71
C LEU A 133 -11.44 11.72 -13.50
N VAL A 134 -12.03 10.54 -13.41
CA VAL A 134 -13.47 10.35 -13.20
C VAL A 134 -13.86 10.64 -11.75
N ASN A 135 -13.06 10.11 -10.82
CA ASN A 135 -13.29 10.32 -9.39
C ASN A 135 -11.98 10.19 -8.60
N SER A 136 -11.94 10.85 -7.45
CA SER A 136 -10.85 10.78 -6.48
C SER A 136 -11.45 10.65 -5.08
N VAL A 137 -11.32 9.48 -4.48
CA VAL A 137 -11.99 9.14 -3.21
C VAL A 137 -10.95 8.76 -2.15
N ILE A 138 -11.12 9.31 -0.96
CA ILE A 138 -10.40 8.90 0.24
C ILE A 138 -11.38 8.18 1.15
N LEU A 139 -11.13 6.90 1.40
CA LEU A 139 -11.97 6.07 2.28
C LEU A 139 -11.65 6.39 3.75
N PRO A 140 -12.66 6.77 4.55
CA PRO A 140 -12.44 7.16 5.94
C PRO A 140 -12.05 5.97 6.82
N ASN A 141 -11.11 6.18 7.73
CA ASN A 141 -10.59 5.17 8.67
C ASN A 141 -9.88 3.96 8.06
N VAL A 142 -9.67 3.93 6.75
CA VAL A 142 -8.99 2.85 6.02
C VAL A 142 -7.52 3.18 5.87
N GLY A 143 -6.66 2.16 5.99
CA GLY A 143 -5.22 2.28 5.79
C GLY A 143 -4.77 1.89 4.38
N HIS A 144 -3.65 1.17 4.32
CA HIS A 144 -2.99 0.80 3.06
C HIS A 144 -3.73 -0.29 2.28
N TRP A 145 -4.47 -1.15 2.95
CA TRP A 145 -5.05 -2.37 2.39
C TRP A 145 -6.54 -2.17 2.06
N ILE A 146 -6.86 -1.11 1.29
CA ILE A 146 -8.26 -0.70 1.00
C ILE A 146 -9.13 -1.85 0.49
N GLN A 147 -8.56 -2.79 -0.27
CA GLN A 147 -9.29 -3.93 -0.83
C GLN A 147 -9.66 -4.97 0.23
N GLN A 148 -8.89 -5.06 1.30
CA GLN A 148 -9.14 -5.98 2.42
C GLN A 148 -9.88 -5.30 3.56
N GLU A 149 -9.52 -4.05 3.87
CA GLU A 149 -10.09 -3.30 4.99
C GLU A 149 -11.53 -2.83 4.72
N ASP A 150 -11.81 -2.39 3.48
CA ASP A 150 -13.14 -1.97 3.03
C ASP A 150 -13.43 -2.46 1.59
N PRO A 151 -13.64 -3.78 1.43
CA PRO A 151 -13.90 -4.37 0.12
C PRO A 151 -15.20 -3.87 -0.51
N ASP A 152 -16.21 -3.59 0.28
CA ASP A 152 -17.53 -3.18 -0.22
C ASP A 152 -17.45 -1.81 -0.89
N SER A 153 -16.88 -0.81 -0.23
CA SER A 153 -16.69 0.53 -0.81
C SER A 153 -15.72 0.49 -1.98
N THR A 154 -14.62 -0.24 -1.86
CA THR A 154 -13.62 -0.38 -2.93
C THR A 154 -14.23 -1.00 -4.18
N ASN A 155 -14.97 -2.10 -4.04
CA ASN A 155 -15.61 -2.78 -5.16
C ASN A 155 -16.72 -1.91 -5.78
N ALA A 156 -17.53 -1.23 -4.97
CA ALA A 156 -18.56 -0.33 -5.48
C ALA A 156 -17.98 0.77 -6.36
N LEU A 157 -16.89 1.41 -5.94
CA LEU A 157 -16.19 2.45 -6.70
C LEU A 157 -15.58 1.92 -7.99
N LEU A 158 -14.98 0.72 -7.96
CA LEU A 158 -14.43 0.07 -9.15
C LEU A 158 -15.52 -0.29 -10.14
N LEU A 159 -16.63 -0.87 -9.69
CA LEU A 159 -17.76 -1.24 -10.57
C LEU A 159 -18.41 -0.02 -11.20
N ASP A 160 -18.62 1.05 -10.43
CA ASP A 160 -19.15 2.32 -10.95
C ASP A 160 -18.21 2.91 -12.03
N PHE A 161 -16.91 2.92 -11.75
CA PHE A 161 -15.92 3.36 -12.73
C PHE A 161 -15.97 2.55 -14.03
N PHE A 162 -16.00 1.21 -13.95
CA PHE A 162 -16.04 0.36 -15.14
C PHE A 162 -17.36 0.46 -15.91
N GLN A 163 -18.48 0.70 -15.22
CA GLN A 163 -19.78 0.91 -15.88
C GLN A 163 -19.85 2.25 -16.64
N THR A 164 -19.05 3.25 -16.23
CA THR A 164 -18.98 4.55 -16.92
C THR A 164 -18.41 4.39 -18.34
N PHE A 165 -17.63 3.35 -18.59
CA PHE A 165 -17.01 3.06 -19.87
C PHE A 165 -17.54 1.71 -20.39
N ASN A 166 -18.30 1.73 -21.49
CA ASN A 166 -18.67 0.50 -22.20
C ASN A 166 -17.41 -0.14 -22.80
N PHE A 167 -16.77 -1.05 -22.08
CA PHE A 167 -15.60 -1.82 -22.55
C PHE A 167 -16.00 -3.03 -23.42
N GLY A 168 -17.20 -3.06 -23.99
CA GLY A 168 -17.66 -4.22 -24.74
C GLY A 168 -18.90 -3.97 -25.58
N GLU A 169 -18.75 -3.37 -26.72
CA GLU A 169 -19.47 -3.67 -27.96
C GLU A 169 -18.53 -3.55 -29.15
#